data_cdc22fd1dd062f0d997d7819c1741785
#
_entry.id   cdc22fd1dd062f0d997d7819c1741785
#
_cell.length_a   1.000
_cell.length_b   1.000
_cell.length_c   1.000
_cell.angle_alpha   90.00
_cell.angle_beta   90.00
_cell.angle_gamma   90.00
#
_symmetry.space_group_name_H-M   'P 1'
#
loop_
_entity.id
_entity.type
_entity.pdbx_description
1 polymer ?
#
loop_
_entity_poly.entity_id
_entity_poly.type
_entity_poly.pdbx_seq_one_letter_code
_entity_poly.pdbx_strand_id
1 'polypeptide(L)'
;TTAPTTLALAELSDDGSASYRFYVDGTAAREIAGDDSHVGEGWIFTGGLGLVLPPVANHIAQLVLQRPPTTLALIDINCRPLVITQPDEYRARLNAVVAAADVIKVSDEDLKYLYPELDSMTAAHRLLEGGPKAVVVTAGSSPVEILTPEGSTQVAVPYVDIVDTVGAGDTFCAGFVAWWVQRSTHSEVHRDTLGDLDLVAAAATAGVHASVIAVGRRGADPPYREELSADLWG
;
A
#
# COMPACT_ATOMS: atom_id res chain seq x y z
N THR A 1 -22.48 -10.37 -7.93
CA THR A 1 -22.10 -11.75 -7.57
C THR A 1 -23.14 -12.40 -6.66
N THR A 2 -23.27 -13.71 -6.71
CA THR A 2 -24.04 -14.55 -5.77
C THR A 2 -23.12 -15.33 -4.84
N ALA A 3 -21.80 -15.19 -5.01
CA ALA A 3 -20.83 -15.85 -4.17
C ALA A 3 -20.82 -15.26 -2.74
N PRO A 4 -20.56 -16.08 -1.71
CA PRO A 4 -20.49 -15.61 -0.33
C PRO A 4 -19.33 -14.63 -0.13
N THR A 5 -19.43 -13.81 0.91
CA THR A 5 -18.37 -12.89 1.32
C THR A 5 -17.11 -13.66 1.72
N THR A 6 -15.96 -13.17 1.28
CA THR A 6 -14.66 -13.64 1.73
C THR A 6 -14.46 -13.34 3.21
N LEU A 7 -13.87 -14.27 3.96
CA LEU A 7 -13.58 -14.09 5.37
C LEU A 7 -12.07 -14.10 5.61
N ALA A 8 -11.62 -13.16 6.43
CA ALA A 8 -10.31 -13.17 7.05
C ALA A 8 -10.50 -13.25 8.56
N LEU A 9 -10.03 -14.32 9.18
CA LEU A 9 -10.04 -14.47 10.63
C LEU A 9 -8.66 -14.08 11.17
N ALA A 10 -8.63 -13.11 12.07
CA ALA A 10 -7.44 -12.80 12.87
C ALA A 10 -7.46 -13.69 14.11
N GLU A 11 -6.40 -14.49 14.28
CA GLU A 11 -6.16 -15.27 15.50
C GLU A 11 -5.04 -14.55 16.27
N LEU A 12 -5.36 -14.05 17.46
CA LEU A 12 -4.38 -13.38 18.32
C LEU A 12 -3.64 -14.45 19.14
N SER A 13 -2.32 -14.40 19.08
CA SER A 13 -1.45 -15.21 19.94
C SER A 13 -1.30 -14.57 21.31
N ASP A 14 -0.83 -15.33 22.31
CA ASP A 14 -0.64 -14.86 23.69
C ASP A 14 0.37 -13.69 23.80
N ASP A 15 1.24 -13.52 22.82
CA ASP A 15 2.20 -12.41 22.70
C ASP A 15 1.63 -11.18 22.00
N GLY A 16 0.33 -11.21 21.62
CA GLY A 16 -0.37 -10.11 20.93
C GLY A 16 -0.13 -10.05 19.42
N SER A 17 0.63 -10.98 18.86
CA SER A 17 0.79 -11.09 17.41
C SER A 17 -0.50 -11.62 16.75
N ALA A 18 -0.85 -11.07 15.56
CA ALA A 18 -2.00 -11.53 14.80
C ALA A 18 -1.57 -12.46 13.66
N SER A 19 -2.14 -13.66 13.61
CA SER A 19 -2.08 -14.52 12.43
C SER A 19 -3.42 -14.49 11.71
N TYR A 20 -3.39 -14.55 10.37
CA TYR A 20 -4.59 -14.46 9.56
C TYR A 20 -4.88 -15.77 8.84
N ARG A 21 -6.12 -16.23 8.95
CA ARG A 21 -6.63 -17.32 8.13
C ARG A 21 -7.66 -16.79 7.13
N PHE A 22 -7.41 -17.05 5.84
CA PHE A 22 -8.24 -16.57 4.75
C PHE A 22 -9.11 -17.69 4.19
N TYR A 23 -10.41 -17.41 4.05
CA TYR A 23 -11.38 -18.28 3.38
C TYR A 23 -11.77 -17.62 2.07
N VAL A 24 -11.03 -17.92 1.00
CA VAL A 24 -11.13 -17.25 -0.31
C VAL A 24 -11.75 -18.12 -1.41
N ASP A 25 -11.75 -19.45 -1.23
CA ASP A 25 -12.25 -20.36 -2.24
C ASP A 25 -13.77 -20.34 -2.33
N GLY A 26 -14.29 -20.19 -3.54
CA GLY A 26 -15.74 -20.08 -3.79
C GLY A 26 -16.37 -18.79 -3.26
N THR A 27 -15.57 -17.76 -2.97
CA THR A 27 -16.03 -16.46 -2.45
C THR A 27 -15.88 -15.33 -3.46
N ALA A 28 -16.54 -14.21 -3.19
CA ALA A 28 -16.57 -13.03 -4.05
C ALA A 28 -15.20 -12.36 -4.28
N ALA A 29 -14.16 -12.63 -3.45
CA ALA A 29 -12.85 -12.00 -3.58
C ALA A 29 -12.14 -12.28 -4.92
N ARG A 30 -12.48 -13.35 -5.60
CA ARG A 30 -11.92 -13.69 -6.91
C ARG A 30 -12.73 -13.13 -8.07
N GLU A 31 -13.95 -12.70 -7.80
CA GLU A 31 -14.87 -12.24 -8.84
C GLU A 31 -14.65 -10.75 -9.10
N ILE A 32 -14.56 -10.41 -10.35
CA ILE A 32 -14.60 -9.04 -10.80
C ILE A 32 -15.65 -8.93 -11.90
N ALA A 33 -16.53 -7.97 -11.76
CA ALA A 33 -17.45 -7.55 -12.80
C ALA A 33 -17.43 -6.04 -12.84
N GLY A 34 -16.91 -5.47 -13.89
CA GLY A 34 -16.80 -4.01 -14.02
C GLY A 34 -16.45 -3.61 -15.43
N ASP A 35 -16.75 -2.39 -15.72
CA ASP A 35 -16.35 -1.68 -16.91
C ASP A 35 -15.11 -0.84 -16.55
N ASP A 36 -14.00 -1.09 -17.22
CA ASP A 36 -12.72 -0.40 -17.03
C ASP A 36 -12.73 1.02 -17.60
N SER A 37 -13.84 1.44 -18.22
CA SER A 37 -14.02 2.74 -18.87
C SER A 37 -13.88 3.95 -17.93
N HIS A 38 -13.79 3.71 -16.63
CA HIS A 38 -13.74 4.77 -15.61
C HIS A 38 -12.35 5.03 -15.00
N VAL A 39 -11.29 4.38 -15.48
CA VAL A 39 -9.92 4.72 -15.11
C VAL A 39 -9.54 6.04 -15.80
N GLY A 40 -9.71 7.13 -15.08
CA GLY A 40 -9.43 8.50 -15.53
C GLY A 40 -8.26 9.14 -14.78
N GLU A 41 -8.28 10.46 -14.67
CA GLU A 41 -7.29 11.20 -13.90
C GLU A 41 -7.37 10.86 -12.41
N GLY A 42 -6.23 10.87 -11.71
CA GLY A 42 -6.16 10.63 -10.28
C GLY A 42 -5.23 9.49 -9.90
N TRP A 43 -5.64 8.69 -8.92
CA TRP A 43 -4.83 7.61 -8.36
C TRP A 43 -5.51 6.25 -8.47
N ILE A 44 -4.74 5.23 -8.86
CA ILE A 44 -5.06 3.84 -8.60
C ILE A 44 -4.31 3.45 -7.31
N PHE A 45 -5.05 3.01 -6.32
CA PHE A 45 -4.51 2.33 -5.14
C PHE A 45 -4.92 0.86 -5.16
N THR A 46 -3.94 -0.04 -5.10
CA THR A 46 -4.20 -1.48 -5.09
C THR A 46 -3.06 -2.24 -4.41
N GLY A 47 -3.32 -3.50 -4.07
CA GLY A 47 -2.33 -4.38 -3.44
C GLY A 47 -2.97 -5.61 -2.81
N GLY A 48 -2.19 -6.29 -1.96
CA GLY A 48 -2.66 -7.42 -1.17
C GLY A 48 -3.36 -8.49 -1.99
N LEU A 49 -4.54 -8.91 -1.54
CA LEU A 49 -5.35 -9.96 -2.20
C LEU A 49 -5.71 -9.61 -3.65
N GLY A 50 -5.85 -8.32 -3.97
CA GLY A 50 -6.11 -7.83 -5.32
C GLY A 50 -5.00 -8.15 -6.33
N LEU A 51 -3.78 -8.41 -5.87
CA LEU A 51 -2.66 -8.85 -6.72
C LEU A 51 -2.33 -10.34 -6.55
N VAL A 52 -2.93 -11.01 -5.55
CA VAL A 52 -2.67 -12.41 -5.23
C VAL A 52 -3.67 -13.36 -5.89
N LEU A 53 -4.97 -13.04 -5.90
CA LEU A 53 -6.04 -13.96 -6.25
C LEU A 53 -6.48 -13.86 -7.71
N PRO A 54 -6.07 -14.79 -8.62
CA PRO A 54 -6.65 -14.85 -9.96
C PRO A 54 -8.14 -15.27 -9.90
N PRO A 55 -8.98 -14.81 -10.84
CA PRO A 55 -8.67 -13.98 -12.02
C PRO A 55 -8.58 -12.47 -11.72
N VAL A 56 -9.11 -11.98 -10.57
CA VAL A 56 -9.10 -10.55 -10.22
C VAL A 56 -7.70 -9.94 -10.25
N ALA A 57 -6.69 -10.69 -9.78
CA ALA A 57 -5.32 -10.20 -9.76
C ALA A 57 -4.75 -9.93 -11.17
N ASN A 58 -5.14 -10.73 -12.16
CA ASN A 58 -4.73 -10.50 -13.54
C ASN A 58 -5.40 -9.25 -14.12
N HIS A 59 -6.68 -9.06 -13.82
CA HIS A 59 -7.43 -7.90 -14.25
C HIS A 59 -6.88 -6.60 -13.64
N ILE A 60 -6.66 -6.57 -12.31
CA ILE A 60 -6.08 -5.41 -11.62
C ILE A 60 -4.67 -5.10 -12.16
N ALA A 61 -3.84 -6.11 -12.41
CA ALA A 61 -2.53 -5.90 -13.02
C ALA A 61 -2.67 -5.23 -14.40
N GLN A 62 -3.62 -5.66 -15.24
CA GLN A 62 -3.88 -5.02 -16.53
C GLN A 62 -4.35 -3.57 -16.38
N LEU A 63 -5.21 -3.26 -15.42
CA LEU A 63 -5.61 -1.87 -15.13
C LEU A 63 -4.40 -0.99 -14.79
N VAL A 64 -3.49 -1.47 -13.97
CA VAL A 64 -2.26 -0.73 -13.63
C VAL A 64 -1.37 -0.54 -14.86
N LEU A 65 -1.17 -1.62 -15.65
CA LEU A 65 -0.30 -1.60 -16.83
C LEU A 65 -0.82 -0.73 -17.98
N GLN A 66 -2.15 -0.65 -18.12
CA GLN A 66 -2.81 0.05 -19.23
C GLN A 66 -3.38 1.41 -18.86
N ARG A 67 -3.15 1.86 -17.61
CA ARG A 67 -3.70 3.14 -17.14
C ARG A 67 -3.24 4.33 -17.99
N PRO A 68 -4.07 5.36 -18.12
CA PRO A 68 -3.67 6.61 -18.78
C PRO A 68 -2.43 7.24 -18.12
N PRO A 69 -1.61 7.99 -18.87
CA PRO A 69 -0.46 8.71 -18.31
C PRO A 69 -0.83 9.70 -17.20
N THR A 70 -2.06 10.19 -17.18
CA THR A 70 -2.63 11.11 -16.18
C THR A 70 -3.05 10.41 -14.88
N THR A 71 -3.02 9.08 -14.85
CA THR A 71 -3.35 8.28 -13.67
C THR A 71 -2.07 7.83 -12.98
N LEU A 72 -1.94 8.15 -11.71
CA LEU A 72 -0.85 7.71 -10.85
C LEU A 72 -1.20 6.37 -10.18
N ALA A 73 -0.20 5.58 -9.82
CA ALA A 73 -0.41 4.27 -9.20
C ALA A 73 0.45 4.13 -7.93
N LEU A 74 -0.23 3.96 -6.79
CA LEU A 74 0.35 3.51 -5.53
C LEU A 74 0.00 2.04 -5.33
N ILE A 75 1.02 1.21 -5.15
CA ILE A 75 0.88 -0.22 -4.92
C ILE A 75 1.34 -0.55 -3.50
N ASP A 76 0.43 -1.04 -2.67
CA ASP A 76 0.78 -1.68 -1.41
C ASP A 76 1.03 -3.17 -1.67
N ILE A 77 2.28 -3.60 -1.63
CA ILE A 77 2.65 -5.00 -1.95
C ILE A 77 1.87 -5.96 -1.08
N ASN A 78 1.88 -5.75 0.24
CA ASN A 78 1.03 -6.40 1.22
C ASN A 78 0.87 -7.90 0.94
N CYS A 79 1.98 -8.62 0.91
CA CYS A 79 2.06 -10.05 0.61
C CYS A 79 1.12 -10.87 1.49
N ARG A 80 0.53 -11.92 0.91
CA ARG A 80 -0.31 -12.87 1.64
C ARG A 80 0.18 -14.29 1.34
N PRO A 81 1.34 -14.71 1.89
CA PRO A 81 1.98 -15.98 1.56
C PRO A 81 1.04 -17.18 1.68
N LEU A 82 0.16 -17.18 2.69
CA LEU A 82 -0.76 -18.29 2.97
C LEU A 82 -1.81 -18.53 1.87
N VAL A 83 -2.06 -17.55 1.00
CA VAL A 83 -3.04 -17.67 -0.11
C VAL A 83 -2.39 -17.58 -1.49
N ILE A 84 -1.07 -17.47 -1.55
CA ILE A 84 -0.31 -17.53 -2.80
C ILE A 84 -0.16 -19.01 -3.21
N THR A 85 -0.99 -19.47 -4.12
CA THR A 85 -0.97 -20.87 -4.61
C THR A 85 -0.04 -21.09 -5.79
N GLN A 86 0.34 -20.03 -6.51
CA GLN A 86 1.20 -20.04 -7.69
C GLN A 86 2.30 -18.97 -7.55
N PRO A 87 3.37 -19.26 -6.78
CA PRO A 87 4.39 -18.26 -6.43
C PRO A 87 5.08 -17.61 -7.64
N ASP A 88 5.38 -18.38 -8.67
CA ASP A 88 6.06 -17.87 -9.88
C ASP A 88 5.17 -16.91 -10.68
N GLU A 89 3.88 -17.24 -10.84
CA GLU A 89 2.93 -16.36 -11.51
C GLU A 89 2.66 -15.09 -10.69
N TYR A 90 2.53 -15.22 -9.35
CA TYR A 90 2.43 -14.08 -8.47
C TYR A 90 3.64 -13.16 -8.60
N ARG A 91 4.85 -13.72 -8.56
CA ARG A 91 6.11 -12.96 -8.66
C ARG A 91 6.25 -12.28 -10.02
N ALA A 92 5.91 -12.96 -11.12
CA ALA A 92 5.93 -12.37 -12.45
C ALA A 92 4.94 -11.19 -12.56
N ARG A 93 3.73 -11.36 -12.08
CA ARG A 93 2.70 -10.31 -12.05
C ARG A 93 3.12 -9.13 -11.18
N LEU A 94 3.62 -9.40 -9.96
CA LEU A 94 4.09 -8.36 -9.06
C LEU A 94 5.23 -7.54 -9.66
N ASN A 95 6.22 -8.19 -10.29
CA ASN A 95 7.32 -7.49 -10.95
C ASN A 95 6.83 -6.57 -12.08
N ALA A 96 5.86 -7.04 -12.89
CA ALA A 96 5.28 -6.21 -13.95
C ALA A 96 4.54 -4.98 -13.36
N VAL A 97 3.78 -5.16 -12.29
CA VAL A 97 3.05 -4.09 -11.61
C VAL A 97 4.02 -3.10 -10.93
N VAL A 98 5.06 -3.59 -10.28
CA VAL A 98 6.12 -2.75 -9.66
C VAL A 98 6.80 -1.89 -10.71
N ALA A 99 7.17 -2.47 -11.86
CA ALA A 99 7.80 -1.72 -12.94
C ALA A 99 6.91 -0.63 -13.56
N ALA A 100 5.60 -0.79 -13.44
CA ALA A 100 4.62 0.20 -13.91
C ALA A 100 4.15 1.18 -12.82
N ALA A 101 4.38 0.90 -11.55
CA ALA A 101 3.94 1.74 -10.44
C ALA A 101 4.68 3.08 -10.38
N ASP A 102 4.05 4.09 -9.78
CA ASP A 102 4.69 5.36 -9.47
C ASP A 102 5.26 5.36 -8.05
N VAL A 103 4.50 4.80 -7.10
CA VAL A 103 4.91 4.64 -5.71
C VAL A 103 4.67 3.20 -5.26
N ILE A 104 5.63 2.62 -4.58
CA ILE A 104 5.50 1.34 -3.88
C ILE A 104 5.46 1.62 -2.38
N LYS A 105 4.45 1.11 -1.70
CA LYS A 105 4.48 0.90 -0.26
C LYS A 105 4.70 -0.59 0.01
N VAL A 106 5.54 -0.89 0.97
CA VAL A 106 5.91 -2.26 1.34
C VAL A 106 6.22 -2.33 2.83
N SER A 107 5.89 -3.43 3.49
CA SER A 107 6.35 -3.66 4.86
C SER A 107 7.72 -4.34 4.89
N ASP A 108 8.41 -4.26 6.02
CA ASP A 108 9.65 -5.02 6.25
C ASP A 108 9.41 -6.53 6.20
N GLU A 109 8.24 -7.01 6.64
CA GLU A 109 7.81 -8.40 6.52
C GLU A 109 7.64 -8.81 5.04
N ASP A 110 7.04 -7.96 4.22
CA ASP A 110 6.90 -8.20 2.79
C ASP A 110 8.27 -8.26 2.10
N LEU A 111 9.18 -7.35 2.45
CA LEU A 111 10.56 -7.35 1.92
C LEU A 111 11.28 -8.65 2.28
N LYS A 112 11.15 -9.11 3.51
CA LYS A 112 11.73 -10.37 3.97
C LYS A 112 11.14 -11.58 3.23
N TYR A 113 9.85 -11.56 2.89
CA TYR A 113 9.22 -12.61 2.08
C TYR A 113 9.70 -12.59 0.63
N LEU A 114 9.82 -11.41 0.04
CA LEU A 114 10.21 -11.26 -1.38
C LEU A 114 11.71 -11.47 -1.61
N TYR A 115 12.53 -11.04 -0.67
CA TYR A 115 13.99 -11.02 -0.76
C TYR A 115 14.63 -11.53 0.54
N PRO A 116 14.43 -12.84 0.89
CA PRO A 116 14.85 -13.39 2.16
C PRO A 116 16.37 -13.35 2.38
N GLU A 117 17.14 -13.18 1.31
CA GLU A 117 18.62 -13.10 1.31
C GLU A 117 19.15 -11.67 1.46
N LEU A 118 18.29 -10.64 1.42
CA LEU A 118 18.67 -9.22 1.49
C LEU A 118 18.22 -8.61 2.82
N ASP A 119 18.95 -7.60 3.29
CA ASP A 119 18.44 -6.69 4.30
C ASP A 119 17.35 -5.78 3.71
N SER A 120 16.53 -5.18 4.59
CA SER A 120 15.38 -4.37 4.19
C SER A 120 15.74 -3.22 3.25
N MET A 121 16.83 -2.51 3.55
CA MET A 121 17.21 -1.35 2.74
C MET A 121 17.72 -1.75 1.36
N THR A 122 18.54 -2.80 1.28
CA THR A 122 18.99 -3.38 0.01
C THR A 122 17.82 -3.88 -0.83
N ALA A 123 16.84 -4.55 -0.21
CA ALA A 123 15.62 -5.01 -0.87
C ALA A 123 14.75 -3.83 -1.37
N ALA A 124 14.62 -2.75 -0.58
CA ALA A 124 13.90 -1.55 -0.97
C ALA A 124 14.56 -0.82 -2.15
N HIS A 125 15.89 -0.71 -2.15
CA HIS A 125 16.65 -0.18 -3.30
C HIS A 125 16.41 -1.00 -4.56
N ARG A 126 16.37 -2.32 -4.45
CA ARG A 126 16.07 -3.19 -5.60
C ARG A 126 14.65 -2.98 -6.14
N LEU A 127 13.68 -2.68 -5.27
CA LEU A 127 12.33 -2.29 -5.73
C LEU A 127 12.37 -0.95 -6.45
N LEU A 128 13.10 0.05 -5.93
CA LEU A 128 13.23 1.36 -6.55
C LEU A 128 13.88 1.28 -7.95
N GLU A 129 14.92 0.47 -8.09
CA GLU A 129 15.55 0.18 -9.39
C GLU A 129 14.59 -0.47 -10.40
N GLY A 130 13.52 -1.10 -9.90
CA GLY A 130 12.49 -1.75 -10.71
C GLY A 130 11.59 -0.79 -11.49
N GLY A 131 11.59 0.53 -11.19
CA GLY A 131 10.87 1.53 -11.98
C GLY A 131 10.09 2.60 -11.21
N PRO A 132 9.61 2.39 -9.98
CA PRO A 132 8.85 3.39 -9.26
C PRO A 132 9.69 4.65 -8.96
N LYS A 133 9.01 5.77 -8.73
CA LYS A 133 9.63 7.05 -8.33
C LYS A 133 9.93 7.11 -6.84
N ALA A 134 9.17 6.36 -6.04
CA ALA A 134 9.39 6.26 -4.61
C ALA A 134 9.07 4.86 -4.07
N VAL A 135 9.82 4.45 -3.06
CA VAL A 135 9.54 3.28 -2.22
C VAL A 135 9.40 3.73 -0.78
N VAL A 136 8.30 3.35 -0.15
CA VAL A 136 7.98 3.66 1.24
C VAL A 136 7.94 2.36 2.02
N VAL A 137 8.85 2.19 2.97
CA VAL A 137 8.96 0.98 3.80
C VAL A 137 8.40 1.26 5.19
N THR A 138 7.41 0.48 5.61
CA THR A 138 6.82 0.55 6.95
C THR A 138 7.27 -0.64 7.79
N ALA A 139 7.51 -0.43 9.10
CA ALA A 139 7.96 -1.47 10.02
C ALA A 139 7.35 -1.25 11.41
N GLY A 140 6.03 -1.41 11.53
CA GLY A 140 5.29 -1.22 12.78
C GLY A 140 5.51 0.17 13.40
N SER A 141 6.06 0.21 14.61
CA SER A 141 6.38 1.45 15.33
C SER A 141 7.75 2.05 15.00
N SER A 142 8.54 1.40 14.15
CA SER A 142 9.81 1.94 13.69
C SER A 142 9.60 3.09 12.70
N PRO A 143 10.60 3.98 12.51
CA PRO A 143 10.50 5.02 11.48
C PRO A 143 10.16 4.45 10.10
N VAL A 144 9.35 5.17 9.35
CA VAL A 144 9.05 4.85 7.95
C VAL A 144 10.25 5.28 7.11
N GLU A 145 10.83 4.34 6.37
CA GLU A 145 11.92 4.61 5.43
C GLU A 145 11.34 5.05 4.09
N ILE A 146 11.93 6.08 3.51
CA ILE A 146 11.56 6.63 2.21
C ILE A 146 12.76 6.63 1.30
N LEU A 147 12.61 6.07 0.12
CA LEU A 147 13.64 6.02 -0.91
C LEU A 147 13.10 6.64 -2.19
N THR A 148 13.89 7.52 -2.78
CA THR A 148 13.67 8.07 -4.13
C THR A 148 15.00 8.08 -4.89
N PRO A 149 15.03 8.40 -6.19
CA PRO A 149 16.28 8.59 -6.92
C PRO A 149 17.18 9.69 -6.35
N GLU A 150 16.64 10.63 -5.58
CA GLU A 150 17.39 11.72 -4.93
C GLU A 150 18.12 11.26 -3.66
N GLY A 151 17.68 10.16 -3.05
CA GLY A 151 18.26 9.63 -1.82
C GLY A 151 17.24 8.95 -0.92
N SER A 152 17.53 8.92 0.38
CA SER A 152 16.64 8.33 1.37
C SER A 152 16.51 9.22 2.61
N THR A 153 15.36 9.10 3.30
CA THR A 153 15.08 9.78 4.56
C THR A 153 14.14 8.93 5.43
N GLN A 154 13.95 9.34 6.67
CA GLN A 154 13.08 8.67 7.63
C GLN A 154 12.00 9.61 8.12
N VAL A 155 10.78 9.07 8.29
CA VAL A 155 9.68 9.73 8.99
C VAL A 155 9.43 9.00 10.30
N ALA A 156 9.54 9.74 11.41
CA ALA A 156 9.29 9.17 12.73
C ALA A 156 7.83 8.77 12.93
N VAL A 157 7.60 7.63 13.57
CA VAL A 157 6.27 7.18 13.99
C VAL A 157 6.08 7.58 15.46
N PRO A 158 5.10 8.44 15.78
CA PRO A 158 4.81 8.81 17.16
C PRO A 158 4.38 7.60 17.99
N TYR A 159 4.76 7.59 19.26
CA TYR A 159 4.26 6.57 20.19
C TYR A 159 2.74 6.72 20.37
N VAL A 160 2.05 5.60 20.34
CA VAL A 160 0.62 5.48 20.62
C VAL A 160 0.33 4.16 21.32
N ASP A 161 -0.65 4.15 22.21
CA ASP A 161 -1.17 2.90 22.77
C ASP A 161 -1.94 2.15 21.69
N ILE A 162 -1.39 1.02 21.25
CA ILE A 162 -1.97 0.22 20.16
C ILE A 162 -3.16 -0.57 20.71
N VAL A 163 -4.32 -0.35 20.10
CA VAL A 163 -5.57 -1.09 20.39
C VAL A 163 -5.80 -2.17 19.34
N ASP A 164 -5.57 -1.86 18.06
CA ASP A 164 -5.73 -2.77 16.94
C ASP A 164 -4.87 -2.30 15.76
N THR A 165 -4.27 -3.24 15.03
CA THR A 165 -3.43 -2.93 13.87
C THR A 165 -4.13 -3.17 12.53
N VAL A 166 -5.38 -3.66 12.55
CA VAL A 166 -6.16 -3.92 11.34
C VAL A 166 -6.41 -2.61 10.58
N GLY A 167 -6.04 -2.59 9.30
CA GLY A 167 -6.22 -1.43 8.43
C GLY A 167 -5.20 -0.31 8.62
N ALA A 168 -4.17 -0.49 9.47
CA ALA A 168 -3.11 0.53 9.65
C ALA A 168 -2.40 0.88 8.35
N GLY A 169 -2.01 -0.13 7.56
CA GLY A 169 -1.38 0.05 6.25
C GLY A 169 -2.29 0.72 5.24
N ASP A 170 -3.57 0.30 5.20
CA ASP A 170 -4.58 0.89 4.30
C ASP A 170 -4.82 2.36 4.66
N THR A 171 -4.91 2.68 5.96
CA THR A 171 -5.08 4.05 6.44
C THR A 171 -3.84 4.92 6.16
N PHE A 172 -2.64 4.34 6.29
CA PHE A 172 -1.40 5.01 5.88
C PHE A 172 -1.45 5.39 4.40
N CYS A 173 -1.77 4.43 3.52
CA CYS A 173 -1.86 4.67 2.09
C CYS A 173 -2.94 5.70 1.74
N ALA A 174 -4.10 5.64 2.41
CA ALA A 174 -5.17 6.61 2.23
C ALA A 174 -4.71 8.04 2.59
N GLY A 175 -4.04 8.20 3.75
CA GLY A 175 -3.46 9.47 4.16
C GLY A 175 -2.41 9.98 3.17
N PHE A 176 -1.49 9.12 2.76
CA PHE A 176 -0.48 9.44 1.76
C PHE A 176 -1.09 9.96 0.44
N VAL A 177 -2.06 9.23 -0.13
CA VAL A 177 -2.72 9.63 -1.38
C VAL A 177 -3.55 10.89 -1.20
N ALA A 178 -4.30 11.02 -0.09
CA ALA A 178 -5.12 12.20 0.18
C ALA A 178 -4.28 13.48 0.26
N TRP A 179 -3.07 13.42 0.81
CA TRP A 179 -2.14 14.55 0.84
C TRP A 179 -1.76 15.01 -0.59
N TRP A 180 -1.49 14.08 -1.50
CA TRP A 180 -1.21 14.38 -2.91
C TRP A 180 -2.44 14.94 -3.63
N VAL A 181 -3.61 14.33 -3.43
CA VAL A 181 -4.87 14.76 -4.05
C VAL A 181 -5.20 16.21 -3.66
N GLN A 182 -5.04 16.56 -2.40
CA GLN A 182 -5.31 17.92 -1.92
C GLN A 182 -4.39 18.95 -2.59
N ARG A 183 -3.13 18.64 -2.81
CA ARG A 183 -2.18 19.51 -3.51
C ARG A 183 -2.47 19.60 -5.01
N SER A 184 -3.03 18.57 -5.62
CA SER A 184 -3.39 18.55 -7.04
C SER A 184 -4.46 19.59 -7.41
N THR A 185 -5.29 20.02 -6.45
CA THR A 185 -6.31 21.07 -6.67
C THR A 185 -5.70 22.46 -6.83
N HIS A 186 -4.44 22.67 -6.46
CA HIS A 186 -3.75 23.95 -6.47
C HIS A 186 -2.53 23.99 -7.39
N SER A 187 -2.00 22.85 -7.79
CA SER A 187 -0.89 22.70 -8.73
C SER A 187 -0.98 21.33 -9.38
N GLU A 188 -0.57 21.20 -10.63
CA GLU A 188 -0.51 19.92 -11.29
C GLU A 188 0.48 19.00 -10.53
N VAL A 189 -0.01 17.89 -9.96
CA VAL A 189 0.87 16.83 -9.48
C VAL A 189 1.38 16.08 -10.69
N HIS A 190 2.59 16.41 -11.09
CA HIS A 190 3.28 15.67 -12.13
C HIS A 190 3.89 14.41 -11.55
N ARG A 191 3.90 13.33 -12.35
CA ARG A 191 4.57 12.07 -11.99
C ARG A 191 6.02 12.30 -11.52
N ASP A 192 6.70 13.31 -12.05
CA ASP A 192 8.09 13.63 -11.69
C ASP A 192 8.23 14.15 -10.25
N THR A 193 7.22 14.81 -9.69
CA THR A 193 7.25 15.25 -8.29
C THR A 193 7.21 14.11 -7.28
N LEU A 194 6.80 12.91 -7.69
CA LEU A 194 6.84 11.71 -6.85
C LEU A 194 8.27 11.17 -6.61
N GLY A 195 9.27 11.74 -7.27
CA GLY A 195 10.69 11.49 -7.01
C GLY A 195 11.34 12.49 -6.05
N ASP A 196 10.66 13.59 -5.73
CA ASP A 196 11.11 14.59 -4.76
C ASP A 196 11.04 14.03 -3.34
N LEU A 197 12.19 13.90 -2.70
CA LEU A 197 12.33 13.25 -1.40
C LEU A 197 11.54 13.96 -0.29
N ASP A 198 11.55 15.29 -0.28
CA ASP A 198 10.88 16.09 0.75
C ASP A 198 9.36 16.01 0.60
N LEU A 199 8.84 16.04 -0.63
CA LEU A 199 7.41 15.90 -0.90
C LEU A 199 6.90 14.51 -0.54
N VAL A 200 7.64 13.45 -0.87
CA VAL A 200 7.28 12.07 -0.49
C VAL A 200 7.32 11.90 1.03
N ALA A 201 8.31 12.51 1.70
CA ALA A 201 8.39 12.49 3.17
C ALA A 201 7.21 13.23 3.82
N ALA A 202 6.79 14.36 3.27
CA ALA A 202 5.62 15.08 3.76
C ALA A 202 4.32 14.28 3.58
N ALA A 203 4.14 13.64 2.42
CA ALA A 203 3.01 12.74 2.17
C ALA A 203 3.03 11.52 3.11
N ALA A 204 4.21 10.93 3.36
CA ALA A 204 4.36 9.83 4.31
C ALA A 204 4.07 10.27 5.75
N THR A 205 4.42 11.50 6.13
CA THR A 205 4.07 12.08 7.44
C THR A 205 2.55 12.15 7.62
N ALA A 206 1.81 12.57 6.59
CA ALA A 206 0.35 12.56 6.59
C ALA A 206 -0.21 11.13 6.72
N GLY A 207 0.38 10.16 6.01
CA GLY A 207 0.05 8.75 6.13
C GLY A 207 0.27 8.19 7.54
N VAL A 208 1.43 8.50 8.16
CA VAL A 208 1.74 8.13 9.55
C VAL A 208 0.70 8.71 10.50
N HIS A 209 0.36 9.98 10.37
CA HIS A 209 -0.59 10.66 11.24
C HIS A 209 -1.98 10.00 11.20
N ALA A 210 -2.46 9.69 9.99
CA ALA A 210 -3.74 8.99 9.82
C ALA A 210 -3.69 7.58 10.42
N SER A 211 -2.62 6.83 10.17
CA SER A 211 -2.42 5.48 10.68
C SER A 211 -2.33 5.41 12.22
N VAL A 212 -1.63 6.36 12.85
CA VAL A 212 -1.51 6.45 14.31
C VAL A 212 -2.87 6.63 14.99
N ILE A 213 -3.77 7.41 14.39
CA ILE A 213 -5.15 7.55 14.90
C ILE A 213 -5.90 6.21 14.77
N ALA A 214 -5.77 5.54 13.63
CA ALA A 214 -6.47 4.29 13.38
C ALA A 214 -6.04 3.17 14.33
N VAL A 215 -4.73 3.01 14.61
CA VAL A 215 -4.25 1.94 15.50
C VAL A 215 -4.63 2.15 16.96
N GLY A 216 -4.99 3.38 17.36
CA GLY A 216 -5.56 3.69 18.68
C GLY A 216 -7.04 3.31 18.83
N ARG A 217 -7.65 2.72 17.80
CA ARG A 217 -9.06 2.35 17.73
C ARG A 217 -9.24 0.86 17.50
N ARG A 218 -10.43 0.35 17.79
CA ARG A 218 -10.78 -1.06 17.56
C ARG A 218 -11.27 -1.26 16.13
N GLY A 219 -10.70 -2.25 15.43
CA GLY A 219 -11.04 -2.56 14.03
C GLY A 219 -10.46 -1.54 13.04
N ALA A 220 -10.81 -1.70 11.76
CA ALA A 220 -10.39 -0.79 10.70
C ALA A 220 -11.25 0.49 10.74
N ASP A 221 -10.94 1.40 11.67
CA ASP A 221 -11.65 2.67 11.89
C ASP A 221 -10.74 3.88 11.57
N PRO A 222 -10.62 4.26 10.27
CA PRO A 222 -9.77 5.36 9.86
C PRO A 222 -10.33 6.70 10.36
N PRO A 223 -9.46 7.73 10.53
CA PRO A 223 -9.90 9.05 10.95
C PRO A 223 -10.73 9.75 9.88
N TYR A 224 -11.70 10.55 10.32
CA TYR A 224 -12.34 11.55 9.49
C TYR A 224 -11.43 12.76 9.28
N ARG A 225 -11.71 13.57 8.25
CA ARG A 225 -10.89 14.75 7.91
C ARG A 225 -10.73 15.73 9.08
N GLU A 226 -11.79 15.97 9.84
CA GLU A 226 -11.81 16.87 10.99
C GLU A 226 -10.96 16.40 12.18
N GLU A 227 -10.55 15.15 12.19
CA GLU A 227 -9.67 14.57 13.20
C GLU A 227 -8.18 14.67 12.83
N LEU A 228 -7.91 15.02 11.58
CA LEU A 228 -6.56 15.20 11.06
C LEU A 228 -6.07 16.63 11.35
N SER A 229 -4.78 16.75 11.69
CA SER A 229 -4.17 18.06 11.98
C SER A 229 -4.19 18.98 10.75
N ALA A 230 -4.76 20.19 10.91
CA ALA A 230 -4.81 21.16 9.82
C ALA A 230 -3.42 21.54 9.29
N ASP A 231 -2.38 21.51 10.11
CA ASP A 231 -1.00 21.87 9.72
C ASP A 231 -0.40 20.91 8.69
N LEU A 232 -0.87 19.64 8.66
CA LEU A 232 -0.41 18.64 7.69
C LEU A 232 -1.26 18.65 6.40
N TRP A 233 -2.49 19.17 6.51
CA TRP A 233 -3.51 19.03 5.47
C TRP A 233 -3.98 20.38 4.94
N GLY A 234 -3.38 21.48 5.37
CA GLY A 234 -3.76 22.89 5.12
C GLY A 234 -3.68 23.38 3.71
#